data_af48616cc866be6c9d8d8aaf3d4bb5b6
#
_entry.id   af48616cc866be6c9d8d8aaf3d4bb5b6
#
_cell.length_a   1.000
_cell.length_b   1.000
_cell.length_c   1.000
_cell.angle_alpha   90.00
_cell.angle_beta   90.00
_cell.angle_gamma   90.00
#
_symmetry.space_group_name_H-M   'P 1'
#
loop_
_entity.id
_entity.type
_entity.pdbx_description
1 polymer ?
#
loop_
_entity_poly.entity_id
_entity_poly.type
_entity_poly.pdbx_seq_one_letter_code
_entity_poly.pdbx_strand_id
1 'polypeptide(L)'
;KFKIQGGDTSEFFKTYSANSELGLGDISDENYQDKVIRTQLQKDGWDAEEIEDRLEYLTESGKKEKTAQKYFSKLEKEVELQKQSLETRIQEDKQRVKQQEEQFKTSIKDILDTNTDIKGIKISDKDKGIILNLLTKKDQKVDDKRSVTGFQKKLSEVFNDPSKIVLPAKLVNDDFDFSAFEKSVVTKKTREVKKNIEQRQSIRPTGSGSSSGGSNLASFFEK
;
A
#
# COMPACT_ATOMS: atom_id res chain seq x y z
N LYS A 1 7.49 16.21 15.22
CA LYS A 1 6.03 16.08 15.03
C LYS A 1 5.66 15.74 13.59
N PHE A 2 6.14 16.45 12.58
CA PHE A 2 5.80 16.28 11.17
C PHE A 2 6.00 14.84 10.65
N LYS A 3 7.16 14.22 10.92
CA LYS A 3 7.47 12.83 10.53
C LYS A 3 6.58 11.81 11.22
N ILE A 4 6.16 12.08 12.46
CA ILE A 4 5.22 11.24 13.23
C ILE A 4 3.82 11.28 12.61
N GLN A 5 3.49 12.37 11.92
CA GLN A 5 2.19 12.58 11.26
C GLN A 5 2.13 12.02 9.83
N GLY A 6 3.21 11.39 9.31
CA GLY A 6 3.25 10.78 7.99
C GLY A 6 3.63 11.72 6.85
N GLY A 7 4.15 12.93 7.17
CA GLY A 7 4.63 13.88 6.17
C GLY A 7 5.95 13.44 5.53
N ASP A 8 6.12 13.73 4.23
CA ASP A 8 7.38 13.52 3.52
C ASP A 8 8.46 14.48 4.04
N THR A 9 9.58 13.92 4.49
CA THR A 9 10.73 14.71 4.97
C THR A 9 11.31 15.61 3.88
N SER A 10 11.23 15.22 2.62
CA SER A 10 11.70 16.04 1.49
C SER A 10 10.85 17.31 1.32
N GLU A 11 9.53 17.19 1.38
CA GLU A 11 8.62 18.34 1.34
C GLU A 11 8.78 19.24 2.57
N PHE A 12 8.97 18.62 3.74
CA PHE A 12 9.28 19.38 4.95
C PHE A 12 10.55 20.23 4.78
N PHE A 13 11.63 19.60 4.31
CA PHE A 13 12.89 20.32 4.10
C PHE A 13 12.77 21.39 3.02
N LYS A 14 12.06 21.17 1.92
CA LYS A 14 11.82 22.20 0.90
C LYS A 14 11.07 23.40 1.47
N THR A 15 10.05 23.17 2.28
CA THR A 15 9.23 24.23 2.89
C THR A 15 9.99 25.00 3.97
N TYR A 16 10.85 24.30 4.74
CA TYR A 16 11.56 24.89 5.86
C TYR A 16 12.99 25.35 5.52
N SER A 17 13.66 24.82 4.48
CA SER A 17 15.00 25.25 4.09
C SER A 17 15.01 26.63 3.47
N ALA A 18 14.00 26.98 2.66
CA ALA A 18 13.86 28.34 2.14
C ALA A 18 13.75 29.39 3.26
N ASN A 19 13.33 28.99 4.45
CA ASN A 19 13.20 29.82 5.63
C ASN A 19 14.35 29.67 6.63
N SER A 20 15.11 28.56 6.56
CA SER A 20 16.32 28.36 7.36
C SER A 20 17.45 29.29 6.91
N GLU A 21 17.40 29.79 5.68
CA GLU A 21 18.33 30.81 5.19
C GLU A 21 18.14 32.15 5.91
N LEU A 22 16.91 32.48 6.30
CA LEU A 22 16.66 33.67 7.14
C LEU A 22 17.18 33.47 8.57
N GLY A 23 17.17 32.22 9.11
CA GLY A 23 17.59 31.93 10.48
C GLY A 23 16.67 32.56 11.55
N LEU A 24 17.04 32.36 12.80
CA LEU A 24 16.45 33.08 13.94
C LEU A 24 17.31 34.34 14.18
N GLY A 25 17.12 35.40 13.39
CA GLY A 25 17.82 36.65 13.55
C GLY A 25 16.94 37.69 14.21
N ASP A 26 17.56 38.71 14.81
CA ASP A 26 16.89 39.86 15.36
C ASP A 26 16.74 40.90 14.26
N ILE A 27 15.51 41.34 13.98
CA ILE A 27 15.22 42.37 12.99
C ILE A 27 15.85 43.73 13.33
N SER A 28 16.34 43.89 14.56
CA SER A 28 17.11 45.06 14.97
C SER A 28 18.56 45.06 14.50
N ASP A 29 19.08 43.90 14.06
CA ASP A 29 20.43 43.76 13.50
C ASP A 29 20.44 44.16 12.03
N GLU A 30 21.33 45.09 11.67
CA GLU A 30 21.46 45.63 10.32
C GLU A 30 21.81 44.53 9.28
N ASN A 31 22.69 43.59 9.63
CA ASN A 31 23.02 42.49 8.75
C ASN A 31 21.82 41.56 8.52
N TYR A 32 20.99 41.37 9.54
CA TYR A 32 19.78 40.58 9.40
C TYR A 32 18.72 41.33 8.56
N GLN A 33 18.62 42.65 8.70
CA GLN A 33 17.77 43.50 7.83
C GLN A 33 18.16 43.32 6.36
N ASP A 34 19.47 43.40 6.05
CA ASP A 34 19.98 43.18 4.68
C ASP A 34 19.59 41.82 4.15
N LYS A 35 19.76 40.79 4.96
CA LYS A 35 19.40 39.43 4.59
C LYS A 35 17.90 39.29 4.27
N VAL A 36 17.04 39.88 5.09
CA VAL A 36 15.59 39.88 4.89
C VAL A 36 15.20 40.59 3.59
N ILE A 37 15.80 41.78 3.34
CA ILE A 37 15.53 42.57 2.14
C ILE A 37 16.00 41.83 0.91
N ARG A 38 17.23 41.27 0.90
CA ARG A 38 17.79 40.47 -0.19
C ARG A 38 16.90 39.27 -0.52
N THR A 39 16.52 38.52 0.49
CA THR A 39 15.66 37.35 0.32
C THR A 39 14.31 37.70 -0.33
N GLN A 40 13.70 38.80 0.09
CA GLN A 40 12.43 39.24 -0.50
C GLN A 40 12.58 39.71 -1.93
N LEU A 41 13.61 40.50 -2.23
CA LEU A 41 13.85 41.03 -3.57
C LEU A 41 14.23 39.93 -4.56
N GLN A 42 15.05 38.93 -4.14
CA GLN A 42 15.35 37.73 -4.93
C GLN A 42 14.10 36.94 -5.27
N LYS A 43 13.18 36.77 -4.30
CA LYS A 43 11.87 36.14 -4.55
C LYS A 43 11.01 36.95 -5.52
N ASP A 44 11.09 38.25 -5.47
CA ASP A 44 10.38 39.15 -6.37
C ASP A 44 11.04 39.25 -7.77
N GLY A 45 12.18 38.52 -8.00
CA GLY A 45 12.82 38.35 -9.30
C GLY A 45 13.90 39.42 -9.62
N TRP A 46 14.34 40.19 -8.64
CA TRP A 46 15.38 41.21 -8.81
C TRP A 46 16.75 40.55 -8.98
N ASP A 47 17.61 41.10 -9.82
CA ASP A 47 18.99 40.65 -9.96
C ASP A 47 19.90 41.20 -8.83
N ALA A 48 21.15 40.71 -8.80
CA ALA A 48 22.06 41.04 -7.70
C ALA A 48 22.44 42.53 -7.69
N GLU A 49 22.57 43.16 -8.84
CA GLU A 49 22.93 44.59 -8.99
C GLU A 49 21.78 45.48 -8.50
N GLU A 50 20.58 45.22 -8.97
CA GLU A 50 19.35 45.90 -8.53
C GLU A 50 19.12 45.82 -7.02
N ILE A 51 19.46 44.67 -6.42
CA ILE A 51 19.33 44.46 -4.97
C ILE A 51 20.33 45.33 -4.20
N GLU A 52 21.60 45.41 -4.66
CA GLU A 52 22.61 46.25 -4.03
C GLU A 52 22.23 47.73 -4.11
N ASP A 53 21.88 48.21 -5.28
CA ASP A 53 21.42 49.61 -5.48
C ASP A 53 20.22 49.91 -4.55
N ARG A 54 19.31 48.97 -4.41
CA ARG A 54 18.16 49.12 -3.53
C ARG A 54 18.53 49.20 -2.06
N LEU A 55 19.48 48.38 -1.62
CA LEU A 55 19.96 48.37 -0.24
C LEU A 55 20.68 49.68 0.09
N GLU A 56 21.54 50.19 -0.81
CA GLU A 56 22.23 51.46 -0.68
C GLU A 56 21.22 52.62 -0.53
N TYR A 57 20.25 52.69 -1.44
CA TYR A 57 19.17 53.69 -1.36
C TYR A 57 18.39 53.63 -0.04
N LEU A 58 18.06 52.41 0.44
CA LEU A 58 17.31 52.25 1.69
C LEU A 58 18.13 52.67 2.92
N THR A 59 19.44 52.45 2.87
CA THR A 59 20.38 52.86 3.93
C THR A 59 20.51 54.36 3.97
N GLU A 60 20.79 55.00 2.82
CA GLU A 60 20.92 56.46 2.72
C GLU A 60 19.61 57.24 3.10
N SER A 61 18.47 56.68 2.71
CA SER A 61 17.16 57.28 3.02
C SER A 61 16.67 57.00 4.44
N GLY A 62 17.39 56.22 5.25
CA GLY A 62 16.98 55.84 6.60
C GLY A 62 15.70 54.95 6.65
N LYS A 63 15.34 54.30 5.54
CA LYS A 63 14.13 53.49 5.43
C LYS A 63 14.38 51.96 5.54
N LYS A 64 15.63 51.55 5.74
CA LYS A 64 16.05 50.17 5.75
C LYS A 64 15.31 49.32 6.77
N GLU A 65 15.31 49.74 8.04
CA GLU A 65 14.64 49.02 9.11
C GLU A 65 13.14 48.83 8.86
N LYS A 66 12.44 49.93 8.50
CA LYS A 66 11.00 49.86 8.21
C LYS A 66 10.67 48.92 7.03
N THR A 67 11.53 48.94 6.01
CA THR A 67 11.36 48.04 4.85
C THR A 67 11.64 46.59 5.22
N ALA A 68 12.70 46.33 6.01
CA ALA A 68 13.03 45.01 6.52
C ALA A 68 11.88 44.46 7.38
N GLN A 69 11.31 45.24 8.29
CA GLN A 69 10.16 44.81 9.11
C GLN A 69 8.95 44.42 8.24
N LYS A 70 8.64 45.24 7.22
CA LYS A 70 7.54 44.95 6.27
C LYS A 70 7.78 43.64 5.52
N TYR A 71 8.99 43.44 5.01
CA TYR A 71 9.34 42.23 4.27
C TYR A 71 9.40 41.01 5.17
N PHE A 72 9.93 41.15 6.38
CA PHE A 72 9.92 40.08 7.37
C PHE A 72 8.50 39.61 7.69
N SER A 73 7.58 40.54 7.97
CA SER A 73 6.17 40.21 8.21
C SER A 73 5.48 39.54 7.01
N LYS A 74 5.87 39.92 5.77
CA LYS A 74 5.38 39.24 4.55
C LYS A 74 5.90 37.79 4.47
N LEU A 75 7.19 37.60 4.70
CA LEU A 75 7.84 36.28 4.69
C LEU A 75 7.29 35.36 5.80
N GLU A 76 7.08 35.87 7.02
CA GLU A 76 6.46 35.12 8.10
C GLU A 76 5.05 34.65 7.75
N LYS A 77 4.23 35.52 7.17
CA LYS A 77 2.88 35.11 6.72
C LYS A 77 2.90 34.06 5.63
N GLU A 78 3.83 34.16 4.68
CA GLU A 78 3.99 33.18 3.61
C GLU A 78 4.39 31.83 4.18
N VAL A 79 5.32 31.80 5.12
CA VAL A 79 5.72 30.58 5.84
C VAL A 79 4.56 29.93 6.56
N GLU A 80 3.79 30.74 7.27
CA GLU A 80 2.64 30.23 8.03
C GLU A 80 1.56 29.66 7.10
N LEU A 81 1.28 30.32 5.97
CA LEU A 81 0.37 29.81 4.94
C LEU A 81 0.87 28.51 4.33
N GLN A 82 2.17 28.40 4.06
CA GLN A 82 2.77 27.16 3.55
C GLN A 82 2.67 26.02 4.56
N LYS A 83 2.90 26.28 5.86
CA LYS A 83 2.70 25.30 6.93
C LYS A 83 1.26 24.81 6.99
N GLN A 84 0.30 25.74 7.01
CA GLN A 84 -1.12 25.42 7.06
C GLN A 84 -1.55 24.61 5.83
N SER A 85 -1.09 24.98 4.64
CA SER A 85 -1.34 24.23 3.41
C SER A 85 -0.79 22.81 3.48
N LEU A 86 0.44 22.65 3.98
CA LEU A 86 1.07 21.34 4.13
C LEU A 86 0.34 20.47 5.17
N GLU A 87 -0.07 21.04 6.30
CA GLU A 87 -0.85 20.34 7.32
C GLU A 87 -2.22 19.91 6.77
N THR A 88 -2.89 20.78 6.02
CA THR A 88 -4.17 20.47 5.38
C THR A 88 -4.03 19.31 4.40
N ARG A 89 -3.03 19.34 3.52
CA ARG A 89 -2.75 18.24 2.57
C ARG A 89 -2.51 16.90 3.29
N ILE A 90 -1.73 16.92 4.38
CA ILE A 90 -1.49 15.71 5.17
C ILE A 90 -2.79 15.16 5.77
N GLN A 91 -3.68 16.03 6.26
CA GLN A 91 -4.98 15.61 6.79
C GLN A 91 -5.89 15.04 5.69
N GLU A 92 -5.95 15.71 4.55
CA GLU A 92 -6.72 15.25 3.39
C GLU A 92 -6.22 13.89 2.88
N ASP A 93 -4.89 13.73 2.76
CA ASP A 93 -4.30 12.45 2.34
C ASP A 93 -4.61 11.32 3.33
N LYS A 94 -4.55 11.59 4.63
CA LYS A 94 -4.95 10.61 5.65
C LYS A 94 -6.43 10.22 5.55
N GLN A 95 -7.30 11.21 5.35
CA GLN A 95 -8.72 10.96 5.19
C GLN A 95 -9.00 10.15 3.92
N ARG A 96 -8.34 10.50 2.80
CA ARG A 96 -8.45 9.77 1.53
C ARG A 96 -8.01 8.31 1.67
N VAL A 97 -6.85 8.08 2.29
CA VAL A 97 -6.35 6.71 2.53
C VAL A 97 -7.32 5.92 3.40
N LYS A 98 -7.82 6.52 4.49
CA LYS A 98 -8.81 5.87 5.35
C LYS A 98 -10.11 5.54 4.62
N GLN A 99 -10.62 6.46 3.80
CA GLN A 99 -11.80 6.22 2.99
C GLN A 99 -11.59 5.08 1.98
N GLN A 100 -10.44 5.06 1.31
CA GLN A 100 -10.08 3.98 0.37
C GLN A 100 -9.99 2.62 1.08
N GLU A 101 -9.42 2.57 2.28
CA GLU A 101 -9.36 1.34 3.08
C GLU A 101 -10.75 0.84 3.49
N GLU A 102 -11.64 1.73 3.92
CA GLU A 102 -13.02 1.36 4.27
C GLU A 102 -13.84 0.95 3.03
N GLN A 103 -13.69 1.65 1.91
CA GLN A 103 -14.32 1.26 0.65
C GLN A 103 -13.85 -0.12 0.18
N PHE A 104 -12.54 -0.36 0.22
CA PHE A 104 -11.97 -1.67 -0.12
C PHE A 104 -12.52 -2.77 0.78
N LYS A 105 -12.56 -2.53 2.09
CA LYS A 105 -13.10 -3.48 3.06
C LYS A 105 -14.57 -3.79 2.81
N THR A 106 -15.37 -2.76 2.54
CA THR A 106 -16.79 -2.91 2.21
C THR A 106 -16.96 -3.71 0.93
N SER A 107 -16.22 -3.37 -0.14
CA SER A 107 -16.29 -4.09 -1.42
C SER A 107 -15.92 -5.57 -1.29
N ILE A 108 -14.86 -5.89 -0.52
CA ILE A 108 -14.48 -7.29 -0.26
C ILE A 108 -15.60 -8.00 0.52
N LYS A 109 -16.17 -7.35 1.53
CA LYS A 109 -17.26 -7.92 2.30
C LYS A 109 -18.47 -8.20 1.42
N ASP A 110 -18.88 -7.25 0.60
CA ASP A 110 -20.02 -7.40 -0.32
C ASP A 110 -19.79 -8.55 -1.31
N ILE A 111 -18.58 -8.67 -1.87
CA ILE A 111 -18.22 -9.79 -2.75
C ILE A 111 -18.35 -11.13 -2.02
N LEU A 112 -17.83 -11.23 -0.79
CA LEU A 112 -17.88 -12.46 0.00
C LEU A 112 -19.30 -12.80 0.47
N ASP A 113 -20.14 -11.82 0.77
CA ASP A 113 -21.51 -12.03 1.21
C ASP A 113 -22.42 -12.41 0.04
N THR A 114 -22.20 -11.83 -1.15
CA THR A 114 -23.01 -12.08 -2.34
C THR A 114 -22.63 -13.38 -3.04
N ASN A 115 -21.36 -13.76 -3.04
CA ASN A 115 -20.86 -14.91 -3.78
C ASN A 115 -20.49 -16.04 -2.83
N THR A 116 -21.19 -17.16 -2.93
CA THR A 116 -20.83 -18.43 -2.26
C THR A 116 -19.85 -19.28 -3.07
N ASP A 117 -19.68 -18.94 -4.35
CA ASP A 117 -18.78 -19.56 -5.29
C ASP A 117 -18.05 -18.50 -6.10
N ILE A 118 -16.72 -18.55 -6.11
CA ILE A 118 -15.88 -17.67 -6.91
C ILE A 118 -15.04 -18.54 -7.84
N LYS A 119 -15.32 -18.46 -9.13
CA LYS A 119 -14.61 -19.25 -10.17
C LYS A 119 -14.57 -20.76 -9.86
N GLY A 120 -15.68 -21.33 -9.38
CA GLY A 120 -15.80 -22.76 -9.05
C GLY A 120 -15.30 -23.12 -7.64
N ILE A 121 -14.74 -22.18 -6.89
CA ILE A 121 -14.28 -22.42 -5.52
C ILE A 121 -15.38 -21.99 -4.54
N LYS A 122 -15.96 -22.96 -3.82
CA LYS A 122 -16.93 -22.67 -2.76
C LYS A 122 -16.24 -22.07 -1.55
N ILE A 123 -16.76 -20.93 -1.09
CA ILE A 123 -16.24 -20.21 0.09
C ILE A 123 -17.21 -20.45 1.24
N SER A 124 -16.74 -21.15 2.28
CA SER A 124 -17.54 -21.34 3.49
C SER A 124 -17.63 -20.05 4.32
N ASP A 125 -18.65 -19.92 5.17
CA ASP A 125 -18.81 -18.75 6.05
C ASP A 125 -17.61 -18.58 7.00
N LYS A 126 -16.97 -19.67 7.40
CA LYS A 126 -15.70 -19.62 8.15
C LYS A 126 -14.57 -19.01 7.33
N ASP A 127 -14.47 -19.38 6.05
CA ASP A 127 -13.42 -18.88 5.18
C ASP A 127 -13.63 -17.41 4.83
N LYS A 128 -14.88 -16.94 4.69
CA LYS A 128 -15.20 -15.51 4.46
C LYS A 128 -14.55 -14.61 5.52
N GLY A 129 -14.71 -14.97 6.80
CA GLY A 129 -14.11 -14.22 7.90
C GLY A 129 -12.58 -14.23 7.88
N ILE A 130 -11.97 -15.38 7.55
CA ILE A 130 -10.52 -15.53 7.42
C ILE A 130 -10.00 -14.68 6.27
N ILE A 131 -10.63 -14.75 5.09
CA ILE A 131 -10.24 -14.02 3.89
C ILE A 131 -10.37 -12.51 4.13
N LEU A 132 -11.50 -12.05 4.69
CA LEU A 132 -11.70 -10.64 4.99
C LEU A 132 -10.60 -10.11 5.93
N ASN A 133 -10.32 -10.82 7.03
CA ASN A 133 -9.25 -10.43 7.95
C ASN A 133 -7.88 -10.44 7.28
N LEU A 134 -7.57 -11.48 6.49
CA LEU A 134 -6.31 -11.62 5.78
C LEU A 134 -6.04 -10.44 4.82
N LEU A 135 -7.07 -9.96 4.14
CA LEU A 135 -6.99 -8.89 3.14
C LEU A 135 -7.01 -7.49 3.76
N THR A 136 -7.69 -7.30 4.91
CA THR A 136 -7.97 -5.95 5.43
C THR A 136 -7.30 -5.62 6.74
N LYS A 137 -6.98 -6.62 7.57
CA LYS A 137 -6.39 -6.37 8.89
C LYS A 137 -4.87 -6.20 8.80
N LYS A 138 -4.38 -5.00 9.12
CA LYS A 138 -2.95 -4.66 9.15
C LYS A 138 -2.34 -4.98 10.51
N ASP A 139 -2.19 -6.25 10.85
CA ASP A 139 -1.62 -6.72 12.12
C ASP A 139 -0.22 -7.33 11.99
N GLN A 140 0.30 -7.43 10.77
CA GLN A 140 1.63 -7.97 10.51
C GLN A 140 2.67 -6.86 10.48
N LYS A 141 3.54 -6.80 11.47
CA LYS A 141 4.65 -5.85 11.51
C LYS A 141 5.73 -6.25 10.49
N VAL A 142 6.16 -5.28 9.69
CA VAL A 142 7.31 -5.40 8.77
C VAL A 142 8.52 -4.71 9.40
N ASP A 143 8.29 -3.54 10.01
CA ASP A 143 9.27 -2.78 10.78
C ASP A 143 8.56 -2.03 11.93
N ASP A 144 9.31 -1.27 12.74
CA ASP A 144 8.76 -0.54 13.90
C ASP A 144 7.68 0.49 13.56
N LYS A 145 7.56 0.86 12.27
CA LYS A 145 6.67 1.95 11.81
C LYS A 145 5.61 1.49 10.83
N ARG A 146 5.75 0.28 10.27
CA ARG A 146 4.90 -0.19 9.20
C ARG A 146 4.31 -1.55 9.47
N SER A 147 2.99 -1.60 9.45
CA SER A 147 2.22 -2.84 9.49
C SER A 147 1.54 -3.08 8.12
N VAL A 148 1.47 -4.32 7.72
CA VAL A 148 0.85 -4.79 6.48
C VAL A 148 -0.23 -5.82 6.78
N THR A 149 -1.06 -6.12 5.79
CA THR A 149 -2.05 -7.20 5.92
C THR A 149 -1.35 -8.57 5.87
N GLY A 150 -2.00 -9.59 6.45
CA GLY A 150 -1.49 -10.96 6.37
C GLY A 150 -1.32 -11.44 4.92
N PHE A 151 -2.20 -10.97 4.01
CA PHE A 151 -2.09 -11.25 2.58
C PHE A 151 -0.82 -10.63 1.97
N GLN A 152 -0.58 -9.35 2.21
CA GLN A 152 0.61 -8.66 1.71
C GLN A 152 1.90 -9.32 2.18
N LYS A 153 1.95 -9.75 3.45
CA LYS A 153 3.11 -10.47 4.00
C LYS A 153 3.35 -11.79 3.28
N LYS A 154 2.30 -12.64 3.17
CA LYS A 154 2.40 -13.93 2.46
C LYS A 154 2.75 -13.75 0.99
N LEU A 155 2.18 -12.74 0.34
CA LEU A 155 2.49 -12.44 -1.06
C LEU A 155 3.96 -12.03 -1.23
N SER A 156 4.49 -11.20 -0.33
CA SER A 156 5.92 -10.85 -0.32
C SER A 156 6.82 -12.08 -0.13
N GLU A 157 6.45 -13.02 0.74
CA GLU A 157 7.19 -14.28 0.93
C GLU A 157 7.18 -15.15 -0.34
N VAL A 158 6.07 -15.16 -1.08
CA VAL A 158 5.96 -15.86 -2.38
C VAL A 158 6.83 -15.18 -3.43
N PHE A 159 6.82 -13.86 -3.53
CA PHE A 159 7.63 -13.11 -4.50
C PHE A 159 9.14 -13.20 -4.24
N ASN A 160 9.53 -13.37 -2.98
CA ASN A 160 10.94 -13.53 -2.60
C ASN A 160 11.48 -14.95 -2.82
N ASP A 161 10.62 -15.92 -3.17
CA ASP A 161 11.00 -17.31 -3.42
C ASP A 161 10.69 -17.69 -4.87
N PRO A 162 11.71 -17.78 -5.75
CA PRO A 162 11.50 -18.13 -7.16
C PRO A 162 10.75 -19.45 -7.38
N SER A 163 10.86 -20.40 -6.44
CA SER A 163 10.15 -21.69 -6.55
C SER A 163 8.64 -21.56 -6.33
N LYS A 164 8.23 -20.58 -5.53
CA LYS A 164 6.83 -20.34 -5.17
C LYS A 164 6.10 -19.42 -6.15
N ILE A 165 6.83 -18.54 -6.86
CA ILE A 165 6.21 -17.55 -7.77
C ILE A 165 5.64 -18.18 -9.04
N VAL A 166 6.16 -19.32 -9.46
CA VAL A 166 5.75 -20.01 -10.73
C VAL A 166 4.26 -20.34 -10.72
N LEU A 167 3.75 -20.87 -9.61
CA LEU A 167 2.33 -21.24 -9.51
C LEU A 167 1.37 -20.05 -9.56
N PRO A 168 1.55 -18.99 -8.78
CA PRO A 168 0.79 -17.76 -8.94
C PRO A 168 0.87 -17.15 -10.34
N ALA A 169 2.06 -17.14 -10.96
CA ALA A 169 2.22 -16.63 -12.32
C ALA A 169 1.38 -17.43 -13.33
N LYS A 170 1.36 -18.77 -13.19
CA LYS A 170 0.49 -19.62 -14.02
C LYS A 170 -0.98 -19.31 -13.79
N LEU A 171 -1.42 -19.19 -12.54
CA LEU A 171 -2.82 -18.87 -12.22
C LEU A 171 -3.26 -17.52 -12.80
N VAL A 172 -2.41 -16.50 -12.72
CA VAL A 172 -2.68 -15.20 -13.32
C VAL A 172 -2.75 -15.32 -14.86
N ASN A 173 -1.82 -16.04 -15.48
CA ASN A 173 -1.82 -16.24 -16.93
C ASN A 173 -3.08 -16.99 -17.42
N ASP A 174 -3.56 -17.93 -16.64
CA ASP A 174 -4.76 -18.72 -16.94
C ASP A 174 -6.06 -18.05 -16.44
N ASP A 175 -6.02 -16.76 -16.09
CA ASP A 175 -7.17 -15.97 -15.62
C ASP A 175 -7.88 -16.59 -14.40
N PHE A 176 -7.10 -17.27 -13.53
CA PHE A 176 -7.60 -18.04 -12.40
C PHE A 176 -8.59 -19.15 -12.81
N ASP A 177 -8.39 -19.76 -13.98
CA ASP A 177 -9.09 -20.97 -14.39
C ASP A 177 -8.50 -22.21 -13.70
N PHE A 178 -9.26 -22.80 -12.79
CA PHE A 178 -8.87 -23.99 -12.03
C PHE A 178 -9.20 -25.30 -12.74
N SER A 179 -9.86 -25.30 -13.90
CA SER A 179 -10.33 -26.50 -14.60
C SER A 179 -9.22 -27.49 -14.93
N ALA A 180 -8.03 -27.00 -15.27
CA ALA A 180 -6.85 -27.83 -15.53
C ALA A 180 -6.35 -28.55 -14.26
N PHE A 181 -6.43 -27.90 -13.10
CA PHE A 181 -6.08 -28.49 -11.80
C PHE A 181 -7.09 -29.55 -11.41
N GLU A 182 -8.39 -29.30 -11.54
CA GLU A 182 -9.45 -30.25 -11.26
C GLU A 182 -9.30 -31.52 -12.08
N LYS A 183 -9.11 -31.38 -13.41
CA LYS A 183 -8.85 -32.53 -14.31
C LYS A 183 -7.63 -33.33 -13.86
N SER A 184 -6.55 -32.64 -13.47
CA SER A 184 -5.34 -33.34 -13.03
C SER A 184 -5.54 -34.12 -11.72
N VAL A 185 -6.27 -33.55 -10.76
CA VAL A 185 -6.59 -34.17 -9.46
C VAL A 185 -7.52 -35.38 -9.66
N VAL A 186 -8.59 -35.22 -10.45
CA VAL A 186 -9.52 -36.31 -10.77
C VAL A 186 -8.78 -37.45 -11.44
N THR A 187 -7.92 -37.18 -12.44
CA THR A 187 -7.14 -38.19 -13.14
C THR A 187 -6.19 -38.92 -12.18
N LYS A 188 -5.51 -38.24 -11.28
CA LYS A 188 -4.63 -38.86 -10.27
C LYS A 188 -5.43 -39.76 -9.33
N LYS A 189 -6.52 -39.27 -8.74
CA LYS A 189 -7.39 -40.03 -7.85
C LYS A 189 -7.95 -41.30 -8.55
N THR A 190 -8.41 -41.17 -9.80
CA THR A 190 -8.93 -42.28 -10.58
C THR A 190 -7.84 -43.34 -10.82
N ARG A 191 -6.60 -42.92 -11.13
CA ARG A 191 -5.47 -43.84 -11.27
C ARG A 191 -5.12 -44.55 -9.96
N GLU A 192 -5.12 -43.84 -8.83
CA GLU A 192 -4.87 -44.40 -7.50
C GLU A 192 -5.94 -45.42 -7.11
N VAL A 193 -7.22 -45.07 -7.31
CA VAL A 193 -8.35 -46.00 -7.05
C VAL A 193 -8.22 -47.25 -7.94
N LYS A 194 -7.94 -47.09 -9.23
CA LYS A 194 -7.74 -48.23 -10.16
C LYS A 194 -6.58 -49.10 -9.70
N LYS A 195 -5.44 -48.53 -9.34
CA LYS A 195 -4.28 -49.26 -8.82
C LYS A 195 -4.60 -50.00 -7.52
N ASN A 196 -5.36 -49.41 -6.61
CA ASN A 196 -5.78 -50.02 -5.36
C ASN A 196 -6.76 -51.19 -5.60
N ILE A 197 -7.66 -51.06 -6.58
CA ILE A 197 -8.57 -52.15 -6.96
C ILE A 197 -7.77 -53.32 -7.58
N GLU A 198 -6.86 -53.03 -8.51
CA GLU A 198 -6.00 -54.05 -9.12
C GLU A 198 -5.15 -54.78 -8.08
N GLN A 199 -4.55 -54.06 -7.10
CA GLN A 199 -3.82 -54.68 -5.99
C GLN A 199 -4.70 -55.57 -5.12
N ARG A 200 -5.93 -55.13 -4.81
CA ARG A 200 -6.87 -55.97 -4.03
C ARG A 200 -7.35 -57.18 -4.79
N GLN A 201 -7.47 -57.12 -6.10
CA GLN A 201 -7.82 -58.27 -6.95
C GLN A 201 -6.66 -59.26 -7.08
N SER A 202 -5.42 -58.77 -7.08
CA SER A 202 -4.22 -59.65 -7.14
C SER A 202 -3.94 -60.40 -5.83
N ILE A 203 -4.54 -59.97 -4.70
CA ILE A 203 -4.39 -60.61 -3.38
C ILE A 203 -5.48 -61.67 -3.12
N ARG A 204 -6.43 -61.91 -4.05
CA ARG A 204 -7.38 -63.02 -3.87
C ARG A 204 -6.65 -64.33 -4.04
N PRO A 205 -6.53 -65.19 -3.01
CA PRO A 205 -5.98 -66.47 -3.13
C PRO A 205 -6.88 -67.36 -4.07
N THR A 206 -6.30 -67.95 -5.05
CA THR A 206 -6.95 -68.98 -5.86
C THR A 206 -7.29 -70.14 -4.98
N GLY A 207 -8.37 -70.06 -4.21
CA GLY A 207 -8.98 -71.14 -3.48
C GLY A 207 -10.14 -71.63 -4.31
N SER A 208 -9.98 -72.85 -4.83
CA SER A 208 -11.01 -73.62 -5.52
C SER A 208 -12.24 -73.77 -4.61
N GLY A 209 -13.40 -73.25 -5.06
CA GLY A 209 -14.66 -73.43 -4.36
C GLY A 209 -15.79 -72.87 -5.21
N SER A 210 -16.47 -73.78 -5.97
CA SER A 210 -17.67 -73.46 -6.71
C SER A 210 -18.79 -73.03 -5.78
N SER A 211 -19.37 -71.79 -6.00
CA SER A 211 -20.80 -71.61 -5.78
C SER A 211 -21.28 -70.37 -6.54
N SER A 212 -22.31 -70.59 -7.32
CA SER A 212 -23.16 -69.65 -8.05
C SER A 212 -23.73 -68.57 -7.16
N GLY A 213 -23.64 -67.36 -7.57
CA GLY A 213 -24.30 -66.23 -6.94
C GLY A 213 -24.08 -64.93 -7.75
N GLY A 214 -24.87 -64.78 -8.80
CA GLY A 214 -24.93 -63.49 -9.54
C GLY A 214 -25.52 -62.41 -8.67
N SER A 215 -24.76 -61.36 -8.43
CA SER A 215 -25.29 -60.11 -7.94
C SER A 215 -24.92 -58.96 -8.89
N ASN A 216 -25.97 -58.42 -9.49
CA ASN A 216 -25.97 -57.29 -10.40
C ASN A 216 -25.32 -56.07 -9.74
N LEU A 217 -24.20 -55.66 -10.26
CA LEU A 217 -23.46 -54.42 -9.88
C LEU A 217 -23.93 -53.19 -10.68
N ALA A 218 -25.12 -53.31 -11.35
CA ALA A 218 -25.62 -52.20 -12.20
C ALA A 218 -26.37 -51.08 -11.44
N SER A 219 -26.66 -51.24 -10.13
CA SER A 219 -27.50 -50.28 -9.39
C SER A 219 -26.71 -49.25 -8.56
N PHE A 220 -25.39 -49.14 -8.70
CA PHE A 220 -24.58 -48.20 -7.88
C PHE A 220 -24.18 -46.92 -8.58
N PHE A 221 -24.64 -46.68 -9.83
CA PHE A 221 -24.24 -45.50 -10.61
C PHE A 221 -25.37 -44.56 -10.97
N GLU A 222 -26.56 -44.70 -10.35
CA GLU A 222 -27.66 -43.69 -10.45
C GLU A 222 -27.98 -43.12 -9.07
N LYS A 223 -27.25 -42.08 -8.69
CA LYS A 223 -27.71 -40.94 -7.91
C LYS A 223 -26.66 -39.83 -7.89
#